data_7bf5b47fc9666cc80b68b26f9b5c063f
#
_entry.id   7bf5b47fc9666cc80b68b26f9b5c063f
#
_cell.length_a   1.000
_cell.length_b   1.000
_cell.length_c   1.000
_cell.angle_alpha   90.00
_cell.angle_beta   90.00
_cell.angle_gamma   90.00
#
_symmetry.space_group_name_H-M   'P 1'
#
loop_
_entity.id
_entity.type
_entity.pdbx_description
1 polymer ?
#
loop_
_entity_poly.entity_id
_entity_poly.type
_entity_poly.pdbx_seq_one_letter_code
_entity_poly.pdbx_strand_id
1 'polypeptide(L)'
;METFTSPKTMVENPQFQLQKQRNSNDLENAAIDAPIIEHIKHVNQLPYCFTLQCCHGHFLYNGQQDSQNNDPLPISDSISKVEYRIAYIAFCVDFNDQGKLFLDSLKQITSIDNKYIKFCCAECLWERQVNSYAI
;
A
#
# COMPACT_ATOMS: atom_id res chain seq x y z
N MET A 1 4.91 -10.41 9.50
CA MET A 1 5.78 -9.32 9.00
C MET A 1 5.81 -9.37 7.48
N GLU A 2 5.55 -8.25 6.86
CA GLU A 2 5.63 -8.15 5.40
C GLU A 2 7.09 -8.25 4.95
N THR A 3 7.37 -9.15 4.01
CA THR A 3 8.68 -9.26 3.38
C THR A 3 8.61 -8.66 1.98
N PHE A 4 9.19 -7.48 1.82
CA PHE A 4 9.24 -6.80 0.53
C PHE A 4 10.38 -7.38 -0.32
N THR A 5 10.06 -7.69 -1.56
CA THR A 5 10.97 -8.30 -2.54
C THR A 5 10.99 -7.53 -3.84
N SER A 6 11.92 -7.85 -4.71
CA SER A 6 11.95 -7.29 -6.06
C SER A 6 10.65 -7.52 -6.81
N PRO A 7 10.22 -6.57 -7.67
CA PRO A 7 8.99 -6.72 -8.44
C PRO A 7 9.00 -7.97 -9.31
N LYS A 8 7.92 -8.73 -9.25
CA LYS A 8 7.69 -9.90 -10.08
C LYS A 8 7.04 -9.51 -11.42
N THR A 9 7.22 -10.33 -12.43
CA THR A 9 6.54 -10.16 -13.71
C THR A 9 5.05 -10.44 -13.57
N MET A 10 4.22 -9.62 -14.21
CA MET A 10 2.77 -9.83 -14.27
C MET A 10 2.42 -11.16 -14.92
N VAL A 11 1.37 -11.79 -14.42
CA VAL A 11 0.81 -13.05 -14.94
C VAL A 11 -0.67 -12.87 -15.25
N GLU A 12 -1.23 -13.75 -16.09
CA GLU A 12 -2.65 -13.75 -16.36
C GLU A 12 -3.46 -13.99 -15.08
N ASN A 13 -4.53 -13.24 -14.91
CA ASN A 13 -5.44 -13.38 -13.77
C ASN A 13 -6.89 -13.23 -14.24
N PRO A 14 -7.53 -14.32 -14.69
CA PRO A 14 -8.91 -14.28 -15.18
C PRO A 14 -9.93 -13.94 -14.08
N GLN A 15 -9.54 -13.98 -12.82
CA GLN A 15 -10.40 -13.68 -11.68
C GLN A 15 -10.32 -12.23 -11.19
N PHE A 16 -9.56 -11.38 -11.87
CA PHE A 16 -9.33 -10.00 -11.43
C PHE A 16 -10.62 -9.24 -11.13
N GLN A 17 -11.60 -9.25 -12.04
CA GLN A 17 -12.85 -8.51 -11.86
C GLN A 17 -13.65 -8.99 -10.64
N LEU A 18 -13.69 -10.31 -10.43
CA LEU A 18 -14.36 -10.88 -9.26
C LEU A 18 -13.65 -10.48 -7.96
N GLN A 19 -12.33 -10.52 -7.97
CA GLN A 19 -11.50 -10.12 -6.83
C GLN A 19 -11.65 -8.63 -6.52
N LYS A 20 -11.67 -7.78 -7.56
CA LYS A 20 -11.91 -6.35 -7.42
C LYS A 20 -13.27 -6.06 -6.80
N GLN A 21 -14.31 -6.74 -7.24
CA GLN A 21 -15.65 -6.57 -6.69
C GLN A 21 -15.73 -6.97 -5.21
N ARG A 22 -15.12 -8.09 -4.84
CA ARG A 22 -15.04 -8.53 -3.44
C ARG A 22 -14.29 -7.50 -2.58
N ASN A 23 -13.18 -7.01 -3.09
CA ASN A 23 -12.39 -5.99 -2.39
C ASN A 23 -13.16 -4.68 -2.21
N SER A 24 -13.96 -4.26 -3.20
CA SER A 24 -14.81 -3.06 -3.07
C SER A 24 -15.83 -3.19 -1.95
N ASN A 25 -16.42 -4.38 -1.78
CA ASN A 25 -17.35 -4.65 -0.68
C ASN A 25 -16.64 -4.60 0.69
N ASP A 26 -15.44 -5.17 0.76
CA ASP A 26 -14.63 -5.16 1.99
C ASP A 26 -14.15 -3.74 2.33
N LEU A 27 -13.84 -2.93 1.33
CA LEU A 27 -13.37 -1.55 1.49
C LEU A 27 -14.39 -0.64 2.17
N GLU A 28 -15.68 -0.85 1.95
CA GLU A 28 -16.74 -0.06 2.60
C GLU A 28 -16.71 -0.16 4.12
N ASN A 29 -16.19 -1.28 4.64
CA ASN A 29 -16.10 -1.56 6.07
C ASN A 29 -14.66 -1.51 6.61
N ALA A 30 -13.69 -1.19 5.76
CA ALA A 30 -12.28 -1.15 6.14
C ALA A 30 -11.95 0.11 6.94
N ALA A 31 -11.12 -0.05 7.97
CA ALA A 31 -10.48 1.08 8.66
C ALA A 31 -9.26 1.53 7.84
N ILE A 32 -9.34 2.72 7.26
CA ILE A 32 -8.26 3.31 6.47
C ILE A 32 -7.72 4.52 7.21
N ASP A 33 -6.40 4.67 7.23
CA ASP A 33 -5.75 5.83 7.84
C ASP A 33 -6.25 7.13 7.19
N ALA A 34 -6.75 8.05 8.01
CA ALA A 34 -7.44 9.26 7.54
C ALA A 34 -6.66 10.08 6.50
N PRO A 35 -5.33 10.27 6.61
CA PRO A 35 -4.58 11.08 5.63
C PRO A 35 -4.58 10.53 4.21
N ILE A 36 -4.83 9.23 4.00
CA ILE A 36 -4.77 8.59 2.69
C ILE A 36 -6.12 8.07 2.17
N ILE A 37 -7.19 8.23 2.94
CA ILE A 37 -8.51 7.66 2.60
C ILE A 37 -9.04 8.10 1.24
N GLU A 38 -8.89 9.38 0.89
CA GLU A 38 -9.37 9.91 -0.39
C GLU A 38 -8.55 9.38 -1.57
N HIS A 39 -7.24 9.20 -1.39
CA HIS A 39 -6.37 8.60 -2.40
C HIS A 39 -6.75 7.13 -2.65
N ILE A 40 -6.99 6.38 -1.58
CA ILE A 40 -7.42 4.97 -1.66
C ILE A 40 -8.75 4.84 -2.39
N LYS A 41 -9.73 5.67 -2.04
CA LYS A 41 -11.04 5.69 -2.71
C LYS A 41 -10.90 6.02 -4.20
N HIS A 42 -10.08 7.01 -4.54
CA HIS A 42 -9.87 7.43 -5.92
C HIS A 42 -9.24 6.30 -6.76
N VAL A 43 -8.20 5.66 -6.25
CA VAL A 43 -7.53 4.55 -6.93
C VAL A 43 -8.49 3.38 -7.16
N ASN A 44 -9.33 3.06 -6.19
CA ASN A 44 -10.30 1.95 -6.32
C ASN A 44 -11.43 2.21 -7.30
N GLN A 45 -11.61 3.45 -7.77
CA GLN A 45 -12.52 3.79 -8.86
C GLN A 45 -11.96 3.42 -10.24
N LEU A 46 -10.64 3.24 -10.36
CA LEU A 46 -10.01 2.84 -11.61
C LEU A 46 -10.35 1.38 -11.95
N PRO A 47 -10.72 1.08 -13.21
CA PRO A 47 -11.18 -0.27 -13.56
C PRO A 47 -10.07 -1.33 -13.59
N TYR A 48 -8.82 -0.94 -13.65
CA TYR A 48 -7.67 -1.80 -13.87
C TYR A 48 -6.78 -2.02 -12.63
N CYS A 49 -7.21 -1.57 -11.48
CA CYS A 49 -6.51 -1.80 -10.22
C CYS A 49 -7.45 -1.72 -9.01
N PHE A 50 -6.98 -2.25 -7.90
CA PHE A 50 -7.58 -2.02 -6.59
C PHE A 50 -6.50 -2.14 -5.51
N THR A 51 -6.75 -1.52 -4.36
CA THR A 51 -5.82 -1.58 -3.23
C THR A 51 -6.07 -2.82 -2.38
N LEU A 52 -4.99 -3.45 -1.94
CA LEU A 52 -5.03 -4.63 -1.07
C LEU A 52 -4.80 -4.26 0.39
N GLN A 53 -3.83 -3.40 0.61
CA GLN A 53 -3.40 -3.00 1.94
C GLN A 53 -2.72 -1.64 1.86
N CYS A 54 -2.85 -0.84 2.90
CA CYS A 54 -2.18 0.45 2.98
C CYS A 54 -1.84 0.79 4.42
N CYS A 55 -0.81 1.62 4.57
CA CYS A 55 -0.41 2.19 5.85
C CYS A 55 0.16 3.58 5.59
N HIS A 56 -0.31 4.57 6.35
CA HIS A 56 0.21 5.93 6.24
C HIS A 56 1.63 6.09 6.81
N GLY A 57 2.06 5.12 7.63
CA GLY A 57 3.30 5.21 8.38
C GLY A 57 3.07 5.75 9.79
N HIS A 58 3.74 5.15 10.76
CA HIS A 58 3.53 5.48 12.17
C HIS A 58 4.85 5.52 12.92
N PHE A 59 4.93 6.42 13.91
CA PHE A 59 5.94 6.38 14.94
C PHE A 59 5.36 5.74 16.20
N LEU A 60 6.04 4.73 16.72
CA LEU A 60 5.69 4.06 17.98
C LEU A 60 6.72 4.42 19.04
N TYR A 61 6.25 4.91 20.18
CA TYR A 61 7.12 5.31 21.30
C TYR A 61 6.41 5.10 22.64
N ASN A 62 7.18 5.02 23.72
CA ASN A 62 6.64 4.88 25.05
C ASN A 62 5.85 6.13 25.48
N GLY A 63 4.67 5.92 26.05
CA GLY A 63 3.81 7.01 26.52
C GLY A 63 2.88 7.56 25.45
N GLN A 64 2.85 6.95 24.27
CA GLN A 64 1.90 7.31 23.21
C GLN A 64 0.45 7.11 23.67
N GLN A 65 -0.37 8.15 23.51
CA GLN A 65 -1.77 8.15 23.96
C GLN A 65 -2.75 7.80 22.83
N ASP A 66 -2.39 8.09 21.58
CA ASP A 66 -3.22 7.79 20.43
C ASP A 66 -3.20 6.30 20.12
N SER A 67 -4.34 5.63 20.23
CA SER A 67 -4.49 4.20 19.93
C SER A 67 -4.28 3.86 18.45
N GLN A 68 -4.43 4.84 17.55
CA GLN A 68 -4.22 4.70 16.11
C GLN A 68 -2.78 5.00 15.69
N ASN A 69 -1.95 5.49 16.60
CA ASN A 69 -0.55 5.88 16.34
C ASN A 69 -0.40 6.93 15.23
N ASN A 70 -1.37 7.82 15.10
CA ASN A 70 -1.37 8.88 14.09
C ASN A 70 -0.74 10.19 14.57
N ASP A 71 -0.47 10.30 15.87
CA ASP A 71 0.16 11.48 16.44
C ASP A 71 1.55 11.69 15.84
N PRO A 72 1.92 12.94 15.55
CA PRO A 72 3.28 13.25 15.15
C PRO A 72 4.27 12.90 16.28
N LEU A 73 5.49 12.59 15.92
CA LEU A 73 6.55 12.35 16.92
C LEU A 73 6.79 13.62 17.73
N PRO A 74 6.57 13.60 19.05
CA PRO A 74 6.81 14.79 19.87
C PRO A 74 8.30 15.06 19.99
N ILE A 75 8.63 16.35 20.05
CA ILE A 75 10.00 16.80 20.36
C ILE A 75 10.15 16.73 21.89
N SER A 76 10.81 15.69 22.37
CA SER A 76 11.01 15.47 23.81
C SER A 76 12.27 14.66 24.07
N ASP A 77 13.06 15.13 25.05
CA ASP A 77 14.27 14.42 25.51
C ASP A 77 13.93 13.16 26.32
N SER A 78 12.68 12.97 26.70
CA SER A 78 12.22 11.79 27.44
C SER A 78 11.97 10.57 26.55
N ILE A 79 11.95 10.73 25.23
CA ILE A 79 11.76 9.62 24.29
C ILE A 79 13.12 9.01 23.97
N SER A 80 13.38 7.81 24.50
CA SER A 80 14.65 7.11 24.34
C SER A 80 14.65 6.12 23.16
N LYS A 81 13.48 5.68 22.72
CA LYS A 81 13.31 4.71 21.63
C LYS A 81 12.09 5.02 20.81
N VAL A 82 12.26 5.07 19.49
CA VAL A 82 11.18 5.24 18.51
C VAL A 82 11.27 4.12 17.50
N GLU A 83 10.16 3.45 17.26
CA GLU A 83 9.98 2.51 16.15
C GLU A 83 9.23 3.21 15.03
N TYR A 84 9.73 3.13 13.81
CA TYR A 84 9.05 3.66 12.63
C TYR A 84 8.48 2.53 11.80
N ARG A 85 7.18 2.60 11.52
CA ARG A 85 6.51 1.72 10.55
C ARG A 85 6.37 2.46 9.24
N ILE A 86 6.91 1.89 8.18
CA ILE A 86 6.94 2.50 6.85
C ILE A 86 5.52 2.72 6.30
N ALA A 87 5.36 3.81 5.57
CA ALA A 87 4.17 4.03 4.77
C ALA A 87 4.22 3.19 3.50
N TYR A 88 3.11 2.59 3.11
CA TYR A 88 3.02 1.85 1.84
C TYR A 88 1.58 1.74 1.35
N ILE A 89 1.42 1.53 0.05
CA ILE A 89 0.17 1.13 -0.57
C ILE A 89 0.46 -0.08 -1.45
N ALA A 90 -0.29 -1.16 -1.25
CA ALA A 90 -0.24 -2.34 -2.09
C ALA A 90 -1.45 -2.37 -3.04
N PHE A 91 -1.18 -2.60 -4.30
CA PHE A 91 -2.16 -2.63 -5.38
C PHE A 91 -2.22 -4.00 -6.02
N CYS A 92 -3.40 -4.46 -6.41
CA CYS A 92 -3.56 -5.50 -7.41
C CYS A 92 -3.87 -4.84 -8.75
N VAL A 93 -3.16 -5.27 -9.80
CA VAL A 93 -3.23 -4.66 -11.13
C VAL A 93 -3.72 -5.69 -12.15
N ASP A 94 -4.62 -5.27 -13.03
CA ASP A 94 -5.15 -6.13 -14.09
C ASP A 94 -4.08 -6.40 -15.17
N PHE A 95 -4.04 -7.62 -15.66
CA PHE A 95 -3.14 -8.03 -16.74
C PHE A 95 -3.70 -7.62 -18.11
N ASN A 96 -3.75 -6.32 -18.35
CA ASN A 96 -4.15 -5.70 -19.60
C ASN A 96 -3.30 -4.45 -19.89
N ASP A 97 -3.52 -3.80 -21.01
CA ASP A 97 -2.72 -2.64 -21.42
C ASP A 97 -2.82 -1.47 -20.44
N GLN A 98 -4.02 -1.20 -19.89
CA GLN A 98 -4.21 -0.15 -18.89
C GLN A 98 -3.51 -0.48 -17.58
N GLY A 99 -3.58 -1.73 -17.13
CA GLY A 99 -2.88 -2.20 -15.94
C GLY A 99 -1.37 -2.10 -16.09
N LYS A 100 -0.83 -2.45 -17.25
CA LYS A 100 0.60 -2.32 -17.54
C LYS A 100 1.06 -0.87 -17.52
N LEU A 101 0.29 0.05 -18.11
CA LEU A 101 0.59 1.48 -18.07
C LEU A 101 0.55 2.03 -16.64
N PHE A 102 -0.42 1.61 -15.85
CA PHE A 102 -0.51 1.97 -14.44
C PHE A 102 0.72 1.49 -13.67
N LEU A 103 1.14 0.25 -13.90
CA LEU A 103 2.33 -0.31 -13.28
C LEU A 103 3.60 0.48 -13.64
N ASP A 104 3.75 0.86 -14.90
CA ASP A 104 4.86 1.70 -15.35
C ASP A 104 4.84 3.07 -14.67
N SER A 105 3.67 3.66 -14.47
CA SER A 105 3.50 4.91 -13.74
C SER A 105 3.93 4.77 -12.26
N LEU A 106 3.60 3.66 -11.60
CA LEU A 106 4.06 3.38 -10.24
C LEU A 106 5.59 3.29 -10.17
N LYS A 107 6.21 2.63 -11.14
CA LYS A 107 7.68 2.55 -11.23
C LYS A 107 8.32 3.93 -11.38
N GLN A 108 7.70 4.82 -12.16
CA GLN A 108 8.20 6.18 -12.37
C GLN A 108 8.13 7.05 -11.11
N ILE A 109 7.22 6.79 -10.20
CA ILE A 109 7.12 7.52 -8.92
C ILE A 109 8.42 7.40 -8.11
N THR A 110 9.13 6.29 -8.21
CA THR A 110 10.41 6.10 -7.52
C THR A 110 11.48 7.11 -7.93
N SER A 111 11.35 7.71 -9.13
CA SER A 111 12.29 8.73 -9.60
C SER A 111 12.17 10.07 -8.87
N ILE A 112 11.07 10.31 -8.15
CA ILE A 112 10.88 11.51 -7.32
C ILE A 112 11.89 11.52 -6.18
N ASP A 113 12.10 10.37 -5.55
CA ASP A 113 13.12 10.16 -4.52
C ASP A 113 13.52 8.68 -4.48
N ASN A 114 14.53 8.32 -5.26
CA ASN A 114 14.96 6.92 -5.39
C ASN A 114 15.62 6.35 -4.12
N LYS A 115 15.93 7.19 -3.15
CA LYS A 115 16.47 6.77 -1.86
C LYS A 115 15.37 6.25 -0.94
N TYR A 116 14.23 6.94 -0.88
CA TYR A 116 13.17 6.67 0.07
C TYR A 116 11.90 6.06 -0.52
N ILE A 117 11.68 6.18 -1.83
CA ILE A 117 10.53 5.59 -2.51
C ILE A 117 10.97 4.32 -3.24
N LYS A 118 10.33 3.20 -2.91
CA LYS A 118 10.64 1.89 -3.50
C LYS A 118 9.40 1.30 -4.15
N PHE A 119 9.60 0.65 -5.28
CA PHE A 119 8.60 -0.17 -5.95
C PHE A 119 8.99 -1.64 -5.80
N CYS A 120 8.09 -2.47 -5.28
CA CYS A 120 8.40 -3.84 -4.87
C CYS A 120 7.17 -4.75 -4.91
N CYS A 121 7.39 -6.03 -4.60
CA CYS A 121 6.33 -6.97 -4.25
C CYS A 121 6.44 -7.31 -2.76
N ALA A 122 5.33 -7.69 -2.15
CA ALA A 122 5.28 -8.33 -0.85
C ALA A 122 4.91 -9.80 -1.06
N GLU A 123 5.73 -10.72 -0.58
CA GLU A 123 5.59 -12.13 -0.90
C GLU A 123 4.26 -12.72 -0.43
N CYS A 124 3.88 -12.41 0.81
CA CYS A 124 2.61 -12.85 1.38
C CYS A 124 1.38 -12.30 0.64
N LEU A 125 1.47 -11.07 0.09
CA LEU A 125 0.40 -10.50 -0.72
C LEU A 125 0.34 -11.16 -2.09
N TRP A 126 1.48 -11.45 -2.70
CA TRP A 126 1.54 -12.13 -3.99
C TRP A 126 0.96 -13.53 -3.96
N GLU A 127 1.21 -14.29 -2.90
CA GLU A 127 0.64 -15.62 -2.71
C GLU A 127 -0.89 -15.59 -2.61
N ARG A 128 -1.43 -14.56 -1.96
CA ARG A 128 -2.88 -14.37 -1.84
C ARG A 128 -3.51 -13.82 -3.11
N GLN A 129 -2.79 -12.94 -3.79
CA GLN A 129 -3.29 -12.17 -4.91
C GLN A 129 -2.16 -11.91 -5.90
N VAL A 130 -2.13 -12.64 -7.02
CA VAL A 130 -1.14 -12.39 -8.09
C VAL A 130 -1.26 -10.97 -8.64
N ASN A 131 -0.18 -10.46 -9.22
CA ASN A 131 -0.07 -9.09 -9.73
C ASN A 131 -0.26 -8.02 -8.63
N SER A 132 0.15 -8.33 -7.42
CA SER A 132 0.19 -7.39 -6.31
C SER A 132 1.55 -6.71 -6.19
N TYR A 133 1.52 -5.39 -6.19
CA TYR A 133 2.72 -4.54 -6.12
C TYR A 133 2.55 -3.50 -5.03
N ALA A 134 3.64 -3.09 -4.43
CA ALA A 134 3.65 -2.08 -3.37
C ALA A 134 4.61 -0.92 -3.70
N ILE A 135 4.22 0.24 -3.25
CA ILE A 135 5.05 1.43 -3.28
C ILE A 135 5.04 2.11 -1.92
#